data_fb720a3ca69d54699da29a0bb34ebf5f
#
_entry.id   fb720a3ca69d54699da29a0bb34ebf5f
#
_cell.length_a   1.000
_cell.length_b   1.000
_cell.length_c   1.000
_cell.angle_alpha   90.00
_cell.angle_beta   90.00
_cell.angle_gamma   90.00
#
_symmetry.space_group_name_H-M   'P 1'
#
loop_
_entity.id
_entity.type
_entity.pdbx_description
1 polymer ?
#
loop_
_entity_poly.entity_id
_entity_poly.type
_entity_poly.pdbx_seq_one_letter_code
_entity_poly.pdbx_strand_id
1 'polypeptide(L)'
;MCIRDSVLTMKSFDIEERVNQAVHNFESGYNCAQSVFLAYSDVFELDLELAKKMSVSFGGGVGRMREVCGTVNAMAMLAGFKYPVFDPLDQEARARNYGMVQKMAALFKEKHGTIICRSLLPPEETSTNPSPSARTQQYYAKRPCGKYVKEAARIAGHMLKGELE
;
A
#
# COMPACT_ATOMS: atom_id res chain seq x y z
N MET A 1 -19.45 -17.26 23.19
CA MET A 1 -18.63 -17.84 22.12
C MET A 1 -17.50 -16.85 21.83
N CYS A 2 -16.29 -17.17 22.30
CA CYS A 2 -15.14 -16.27 22.15
C CYS A 2 -14.68 -16.25 20.69
N ILE A 3 -14.81 -15.10 20.04
CA ILE A 3 -14.29 -14.82 18.68
C ILE A 3 -12.76 -14.63 18.73
N ARG A 4 -12.07 -15.37 19.62
CA ARG A 4 -10.63 -15.21 19.84
C ARG A 4 -9.73 -16.07 18.95
N ASP A 5 -10.26 -16.93 18.09
CA ASP A 5 -9.46 -17.92 17.38
C ASP A 5 -9.54 -17.88 15.84
N SER A 6 -10.12 -16.85 15.24
CA SER A 6 -9.85 -16.59 13.84
C SER A 6 -8.63 -15.67 13.70
N VAL A 7 -7.48 -16.18 14.08
CA VAL A 7 -6.23 -15.70 13.49
C VAL A 7 -6.42 -15.94 12.01
N LEU A 8 -6.64 -14.87 11.23
CA LEU A 8 -6.65 -14.96 9.77
C LEU A 8 -5.36 -15.67 9.38
N THR A 9 -5.48 -16.94 8.97
CA THR A 9 -4.34 -17.75 8.59
C THR A 9 -3.79 -17.16 7.32
N MET A 10 -2.69 -16.41 7.45
CA MET A 10 -2.00 -15.80 6.33
C MET A 10 -1.35 -16.90 5.47
N LYS A 11 -1.64 -16.91 4.17
CA LYS A 11 -0.98 -17.82 3.23
C LYS A 11 0.51 -17.50 3.16
N SER A 12 1.33 -18.54 2.99
CA SER A 12 2.75 -18.33 2.72
C SER A 12 2.96 -17.63 1.37
N PHE A 13 4.00 -16.82 1.28
CA PHE A 13 4.34 -16.11 0.05
C PHE A 13 5.83 -15.79 -0.02
N ASP A 14 6.33 -15.58 -1.22
CA ASP A 14 7.66 -15.04 -1.49
C ASP A 14 7.56 -13.52 -1.72
N ILE A 15 8.43 -12.75 -1.07
CA ILE A 15 8.39 -11.27 -1.13
C ILE A 15 8.65 -10.78 -2.55
N GLU A 16 9.68 -11.31 -3.23
CA GLU A 16 10.03 -10.81 -4.57
C GLU A 16 8.97 -11.17 -5.62
N GLU A 17 8.31 -12.30 -5.50
CA GLU A 17 7.14 -12.63 -6.33
C GLU A 17 6.02 -11.61 -6.13
N ARG A 18 5.74 -11.20 -4.89
CA ARG A 18 4.73 -10.18 -4.59
C ARG A 18 5.15 -8.79 -5.06
N VAL A 19 6.41 -8.45 -4.96
CA VAL A 19 6.97 -7.20 -5.52
C VAL A 19 6.77 -7.18 -7.04
N ASN A 20 7.10 -8.27 -7.74
CA ASN A 20 6.89 -8.38 -9.18
C ASN A 20 5.40 -8.29 -9.54
N GLN A 21 4.52 -8.91 -8.75
CA GLN A 21 3.08 -8.81 -8.95
C GLN A 21 2.57 -7.37 -8.79
N ALA A 22 3.07 -6.62 -7.79
CA ALA A 22 2.71 -5.22 -7.60
C ALA A 22 3.14 -4.35 -8.78
N VAL A 23 4.35 -4.55 -9.28
CA VAL A 23 4.84 -3.86 -10.49
C VAL A 23 3.99 -4.20 -11.70
N HIS A 24 3.69 -5.48 -11.91
CA HIS A 24 2.82 -5.94 -13.00
C HIS A 24 1.41 -5.31 -12.90
N ASN A 25 0.84 -5.24 -11.70
CA ASN A 25 -0.45 -4.57 -11.47
C ASN A 25 -0.39 -3.10 -11.92
N PHE A 26 0.67 -2.39 -11.57
CA PHE A 26 0.85 -1.00 -11.95
C PHE A 26 0.97 -0.82 -13.47
N GLU A 27 1.75 -1.66 -14.12
CA GLU A 27 1.92 -1.68 -15.57
C GLU A 27 0.62 -2.08 -16.31
N SER A 28 -0.24 -2.84 -15.66
CA SER A 28 -1.56 -3.26 -16.19
C SER A 28 -2.65 -2.21 -16.02
N GLY A 29 -2.34 -1.05 -15.43
CA GLY A 29 -3.26 0.08 -15.33
C GLY A 29 -3.88 0.32 -13.96
N TYR A 30 -3.63 -0.54 -12.96
CA TYR A 30 -4.06 -0.26 -11.59
C TYR A 30 -3.34 0.98 -11.03
N ASN A 31 -3.99 1.72 -10.13
CA ASN A 31 -3.31 2.83 -9.49
C ASN A 31 -2.27 2.34 -8.45
N CYS A 32 -1.47 3.27 -7.93
CA CYS A 32 -0.37 2.94 -7.03
C CYS A 32 -0.83 2.21 -5.75
N ALA A 33 -1.96 2.61 -5.17
CA ALA A 33 -2.52 1.96 -3.99
C ALA A 33 -3.03 0.54 -4.29
N GLN A 34 -3.82 0.40 -5.37
CA GLN A 34 -4.30 -0.90 -5.83
C GLN A 34 -3.15 -1.84 -6.15
N SER A 35 -2.12 -1.34 -6.80
CA SER A 35 -0.98 -2.16 -7.22
C SER A 35 -0.31 -2.89 -6.05
N VAL A 36 -0.11 -2.20 -4.95
CA VAL A 36 0.48 -2.78 -3.74
C VAL A 36 -0.54 -3.64 -2.97
N PHE A 37 -1.74 -3.12 -2.75
CA PHE A 37 -2.75 -3.82 -1.94
C PHE A 37 -3.19 -5.13 -2.58
N LEU A 38 -3.48 -5.14 -3.88
CA LEU A 38 -3.90 -6.33 -4.60
C LEU A 38 -2.79 -7.40 -4.69
N ALA A 39 -1.53 -7.00 -4.62
CA ALA A 39 -0.43 -7.95 -4.61
C ALA A 39 -0.42 -8.86 -3.37
N TYR A 40 -1.10 -8.46 -2.30
CA TYR A 40 -1.16 -9.20 -1.03
C TYR A 40 -2.56 -9.59 -0.59
N SER A 41 -3.61 -9.16 -1.28
CA SER A 41 -4.99 -9.38 -0.84
C SER A 41 -5.37 -10.85 -0.74
N ASP A 42 -4.87 -11.70 -1.62
CA ASP A 42 -5.11 -13.14 -1.60
C ASP A 42 -4.44 -13.85 -0.42
N VAL A 43 -3.37 -13.27 0.13
CA VAL A 43 -2.69 -13.80 1.34
C VAL A 43 -3.66 -13.90 2.52
N PHE A 44 -4.64 -13.00 2.55
CA PHE A 44 -5.70 -12.95 3.57
C PHE A 44 -7.04 -13.51 3.08
N GLU A 45 -7.06 -14.20 1.94
CA GLU A 45 -8.27 -14.72 1.32
C GLU A 45 -9.33 -13.66 1.05
N LEU A 46 -8.90 -12.41 0.87
CA LEU A 46 -9.79 -11.31 0.58
C LEU A 46 -10.29 -11.41 -0.88
N ASP A 47 -11.59 -11.28 -1.05
CA ASP A 47 -12.20 -11.24 -2.38
C ASP A 47 -11.58 -10.15 -3.25
N LEU A 48 -11.24 -10.49 -4.49
CA LEU A 48 -10.53 -9.58 -5.39
C LEU A 48 -11.32 -8.32 -5.71
N GLU A 49 -12.62 -8.46 -5.96
CA GLU A 49 -13.47 -7.30 -6.28
C GLU A 49 -13.65 -6.39 -5.05
N LEU A 50 -13.75 -6.99 -3.86
CA LEU A 50 -13.76 -6.22 -2.62
C LEU A 50 -12.44 -5.49 -2.41
N ALA A 51 -11.31 -6.16 -2.62
CA ALA A 51 -9.98 -5.56 -2.51
C ALA A 51 -9.80 -4.37 -3.47
N LYS A 52 -10.28 -4.47 -4.71
CA LYS A 52 -10.30 -3.37 -5.68
C LYS A 52 -11.11 -2.17 -5.16
N LYS A 53 -12.32 -2.43 -4.65
CA LYS A 53 -13.20 -1.39 -4.08
C LYS A 53 -12.57 -0.69 -2.88
N MET A 54 -11.91 -1.43 -2.01
CA MET A 54 -11.26 -0.88 -0.82
C MET A 54 -10.08 0.03 -1.15
N SER A 55 -9.35 -0.24 -2.23
CA SER A 55 -8.07 0.41 -2.50
C SER A 55 -8.13 1.51 -3.57
N VAL A 56 -9.17 1.54 -4.42
CA VAL A 56 -9.22 2.45 -5.58
C VAL A 56 -9.11 3.93 -5.20
N SER A 57 -9.74 4.35 -4.12
CA SER A 57 -9.82 5.77 -3.73
C SER A 57 -8.49 6.33 -3.19
N PHE A 58 -7.53 5.48 -2.86
CA PHE A 58 -6.24 5.90 -2.30
C PHE A 58 -5.18 6.22 -3.37
N GLY A 59 -5.49 5.99 -4.64
CA GLY A 59 -4.60 6.35 -5.75
C GLY A 59 -4.40 7.86 -5.88
N GLY A 60 -3.22 8.25 -6.37
CA GLY A 60 -2.90 9.66 -6.58
C GLY A 60 -2.78 10.49 -5.30
N GLY A 61 -2.40 9.87 -4.18
CA GLY A 61 -2.33 10.54 -2.88
C GLY A 61 -3.72 10.90 -2.36
N VAL A 62 -4.58 9.90 -2.28
CA VAL A 62 -6.00 9.95 -1.94
C VAL A 62 -6.80 10.75 -2.96
N GLY A 63 -7.43 10.03 -3.90
CA GLY A 63 -8.32 10.63 -4.90
C GLY A 63 -7.69 11.74 -5.75
N ARG A 64 -6.40 11.65 -6.05
CA ARG A 64 -5.57 12.64 -6.76
C ARG A 64 -5.39 13.99 -6.03
N MET A 65 -5.70 14.04 -4.74
CA MET A 65 -5.43 15.23 -3.93
C MET A 65 -3.93 15.45 -3.65
N ARG A 66 -3.09 14.51 -4.03
CA ARG A 66 -1.65 14.58 -3.91
C ARG A 66 -1.14 14.67 -2.45
N GLU A 67 -1.91 14.09 -1.54
CA GLU A 67 -1.54 13.93 -0.13
C GLU A 67 -0.64 12.71 0.08
N VAL A 68 -0.86 11.88 1.08
CA VAL A 68 -0.02 10.71 1.32
C VAL A 68 -0.03 9.76 0.11
N CYS A 69 1.14 9.33 -0.33
CA CYS A 69 1.32 8.41 -1.45
C CYS A 69 0.41 7.18 -1.31
N GLY A 70 -0.27 6.81 -2.41
CA GLY A 70 -1.16 5.65 -2.41
C GLY A 70 -0.47 4.34 -2.04
N THR A 71 0.81 4.19 -2.34
CA THR A 71 1.58 3.00 -1.93
C THR A 71 1.79 2.93 -0.42
N VAL A 72 1.98 4.07 0.22
CA VAL A 72 2.08 4.18 1.69
C VAL A 72 0.73 3.90 2.34
N ASN A 73 -0.35 4.42 1.76
CA ASN A 73 -1.71 4.07 2.21
C ASN A 73 -1.98 2.56 2.11
N ALA A 74 -1.55 1.92 1.04
CA ALA A 74 -1.70 0.47 0.88
C ALA A 74 -0.92 -0.31 1.95
N MET A 75 0.30 0.11 2.29
CA MET A 75 1.04 -0.48 3.40
C MET A 75 0.26 -0.37 4.72
N ALA A 76 -0.32 0.80 4.99
CA ALA A 76 -1.13 1.02 6.18
C ALA A 76 -2.37 0.11 6.20
N MET A 77 -3.05 -0.07 5.07
CA MET A 77 -4.18 -0.99 4.94
C MET A 77 -3.77 -2.43 5.25
N LEU A 78 -2.63 -2.88 4.72
CA LEU A 78 -2.10 -4.23 4.96
C LEU A 78 -1.69 -4.43 6.44
N ALA A 79 -1.20 -3.40 7.11
CA ALA A 79 -0.88 -3.45 8.53
C ALA A 79 -2.11 -3.80 9.39
N GLY A 80 -3.30 -3.40 8.98
CA GLY A 80 -4.54 -3.74 9.68
C GLY A 80 -4.81 -5.24 9.74
N PHE A 81 -4.37 -6.00 8.74
CA PHE A 81 -4.51 -7.47 8.75
C PHE A 81 -3.51 -8.16 9.67
N LYS A 82 -2.30 -7.63 9.77
CA LYS A 82 -1.25 -8.20 10.64
C LYS A 82 -1.38 -7.74 12.09
N TYR A 83 -1.79 -6.50 12.29
CA TYR A 83 -1.94 -5.85 13.59
C TYR A 83 -3.35 -5.31 13.77
N PRO A 84 -4.38 -6.20 13.83
CA PRO A 84 -5.77 -5.77 13.93
C PRO A 84 -6.09 -5.20 15.31
N VAL A 85 -7.11 -4.34 15.35
CA VAL A 85 -7.68 -3.78 16.57
C VAL A 85 -9.17 -4.13 16.58
N PHE A 86 -9.56 -5.12 17.35
CA PHE A 86 -10.96 -5.57 17.42
C PHE A 86 -11.76 -4.82 18.48
N ASP A 87 -11.14 -4.53 19.63
CA ASP A 87 -11.73 -3.71 20.68
C ASP A 87 -11.29 -2.25 20.48
N PRO A 88 -12.23 -1.31 20.24
CA PRO A 88 -11.87 0.09 20.03
C PRO A 88 -11.23 0.74 21.26
N LEU A 89 -11.34 0.13 22.43
CA LEU A 89 -10.73 0.61 23.67
C LEU A 89 -9.34 -0.01 23.93
N ASP A 90 -8.91 -0.96 23.12
CA ASP A 90 -7.57 -1.57 23.25
C ASP A 90 -6.50 -0.60 22.73
N GLN A 91 -6.01 0.25 23.63
CA GLN A 91 -5.00 1.26 23.34
C GLN A 91 -3.65 0.63 22.97
N GLU A 92 -3.32 -0.52 23.54
CA GLU A 92 -2.06 -1.22 23.27
C GLU A 92 -2.05 -1.81 21.86
N ALA A 93 -3.14 -2.49 21.45
CA ALA A 93 -3.28 -2.99 20.08
C ALA A 93 -3.23 -1.85 19.06
N ARG A 94 -3.89 -0.72 19.37
CA ARG A 94 -3.87 0.48 18.51
C ARG A 94 -2.47 1.05 18.40
N ALA A 95 -1.75 1.15 19.50
CA ALA A 95 -0.37 1.65 19.51
C ALA A 95 0.57 0.75 18.69
N ARG A 96 0.40 -0.57 18.75
CA ARG A 96 1.16 -1.51 17.90
C ARG A 96 0.88 -1.30 16.42
N ASN A 97 -0.38 -1.17 16.05
CA ASN A 97 -0.77 -0.91 14.65
C ASN A 97 -0.16 0.41 14.15
N TYR A 98 -0.40 1.51 14.87
CA TYR A 98 0.10 2.84 14.49
C TYR A 98 1.63 2.88 14.45
N GLY A 99 2.28 2.26 15.40
CA GLY A 99 3.75 2.16 15.44
C GLY A 99 4.32 1.47 14.21
N MET A 100 3.69 0.38 13.76
CA MET A 100 4.10 -0.32 12.55
C MET A 100 3.87 0.53 11.29
N VAL A 101 2.74 1.21 11.19
CA VAL A 101 2.47 2.12 10.06
C VAL A 101 3.52 3.23 10.00
N GLN A 102 3.85 3.84 11.15
CA GLN A 102 4.90 4.86 11.21
C GLN A 102 6.26 4.31 10.82
N LYS A 103 6.60 3.10 11.25
CA LYS A 103 7.86 2.45 10.90
C LYS A 103 7.99 2.19 9.40
N MET A 104 6.95 1.68 8.77
CA MET A 104 6.94 1.47 7.32
C MET A 104 7.04 2.79 6.55
N ALA A 105 6.32 3.82 6.99
CA ALA A 105 6.39 5.15 6.41
C ALA A 105 7.80 5.76 6.54
N ALA A 106 8.46 5.55 7.67
CA ALA A 106 9.84 6.00 7.90
C ALA A 106 10.83 5.31 6.95
N LEU A 107 10.71 3.99 6.76
CA LEU A 107 11.53 3.23 5.81
C LEU A 107 11.34 3.72 4.37
N PHE A 108 10.11 3.97 3.98
CA PHE A 108 9.81 4.54 2.67
C PHE A 108 10.41 5.94 2.51
N LYS A 109 10.24 6.79 3.52
CA LYS A 109 10.77 8.15 3.54
C LYS A 109 12.30 8.17 3.49
N GLU A 110 12.97 7.25 4.16
CA GLU A 110 14.44 7.11 4.13
C GLU A 110 14.95 6.93 2.71
N LYS A 111 14.26 6.12 1.90
CA LYS A 111 14.64 5.86 0.49
C LYS A 111 14.22 6.95 -0.48
N HIS A 112 13.06 7.58 -0.26
CA HIS A 112 12.44 8.45 -1.25
C HIS A 112 12.31 9.90 -0.79
N GLY A 113 12.71 10.24 0.44
CA GLY A 113 12.76 11.59 1.00
C GLY A 113 11.45 12.07 1.61
N THR A 114 10.32 11.55 1.19
CA THR A 114 8.98 11.96 1.66
C THR A 114 7.96 10.85 1.44
N ILE A 115 6.81 10.97 2.09
CA ILE A 115 5.64 10.10 1.83
C ILE A 115 4.53 10.87 1.09
N ILE A 116 4.73 12.13 0.77
CA ILE A 116 3.70 13.01 0.19
C ILE A 116 3.75 12.96 -1.33
N CYS A 117 2.62 12.58 -1.93
CA CYS A 117 2.50 12.36 -3.37
C CYS A 117 2.99 13.56 -4.20
N ARG A 118 2.56 14.79 -3.85
CA ARG A 118 2.96 15.98 -4.60
C ARG A 118 4.47 16.22 -4.60
N SER A 119 5.16 15.79 -3.56
CA SER A 119 6.62 15.94 -3.43
C SER A 119 7.40 14.78 -4.05
N LEU A 120 6.71 13.67 -4.34
CA LEU A 120 7.27 12.49 -4.99
C LEU A 120 7.18 12.55 -6.52
N LEU A 121 6.33 13.42 -7.05
CA LEU A 121 6.11 13.60 -8.49
C LEU A 121 6.87 14.81 -9.03
N PRO A 122 7.23 14.82 -10.33
CA PRO A 122 7.66 16.04 -10.99
C PRO A 122 6.57 17.11 -10.88
N PRO A 123 6.93 18.42 -10.74
CA PRO A 123 5.95 19.49 -10.55
C PRO A 123 4.84 19.53 -11.59
N GLU A 124 5.14 19.21 -12.85
CA GLU A 124 4.19 19.16 -13.96
C GLU A 124 3.18 18.00 -13.87
N GLU A 125 3.44 17.02 -13.02
CA GLU A 125 2.60 15.83 -12.84
C GLU A 125 1.71 15.91 -11.58
N THR A 126 1.61 17.05 -10.93
CA THR A 126 0.92 17.22 -9.64
C THR A 126 -0.51 17.74 -9.76
N SER A 127 -1.11 17.69 -10.96
CA SER A 127 -2.51 18.08 -11.16
C SER A 127 -3.45 17.31 -10.22
N THR A 128 -4.39 18.04 -9.63
CA THR A 128 -5.47 17.50 -8.79
C THR A 128 -6.77 17.29 -9.56
N ASN A 129 -6.76 17.49 -10.89
CA ASN A 129 -7.92 17.17 -11.71
C ASN A 129 -8.31 15.70 -11.49
N PRO A 130 -9.58 15.38 -11.18
CA PRO A 130 -9.99 14.01 -10.91
C PRO A 130 -9.86 13.07 -12.11
N SER A 131 -9.80 13.58 -13.34
CA SER A 131 -9.57 12.76 -14.53
C SER A 131 -8.16 12.16 -14.50
N PRO A 132 -8.02 10.82 -14.53
CA PRO A 132 -6.71 10.20 -14.50
C PRO A 132 -5.95 10.47 -15.81
N SER A 133 -4.62 10.51 -15.71
CA SER A 133 -3.75 10.62 -16.88
C SER A 133 -3.78 9.32 -17.70
N ALA A 134 -3.72 9.43 -19.02
CA ALA A 134 -3.63 8.26 -19.90
C ALA A 134 -2.35 7.46 -19.61
N ARG A 135 -2.46 6.14 -19.59
CA ARG A 135 -1.35 5.21 -19.34
C ARG A 135 -0.54 4.97 -20.62
N THR A 136 0.26 5.96 -21.00
CA THR A 136 1.14 5.94 -22.17
C THR A 136 2.58 5.59 -21.76
N GLN A 137 3.45 5.31 -22.72
CA GLN A 137 4.89 5.16 -22.46
C GLN A 137 5.47 6.41 -21.78
N GLN A 138 5.03 7.59 -22.19
CA GLN A 138 5.46 8.86 -21.57
C GLN A 138 5.03 8.97 -20.11
N TYR A 139 3.83 8.48 -19.78
CA TYR A 139 3.37 8.42 -18.40
C TYR A 139 4.34 7.66 -17.50
N TYR A 140 4.69 6.43 -17.91
CA TYR A 140 5.61 5.59 -17.14
C TYR A 140 7.05 6.13 -17.13
N ALA A 141 7.47 6.79 -18.21
CA ALA A 141 8.80 7.39 -18.30
C ALA A 141 8.95 8.62 -17.39
N LYS A 142 7.91 9.45 -17.25
CA LYS A 142 7.93 10.68 -16.47
C LYS A 142 7.68 10.46 -14.97
N ARG A 143 6.90 9.45 -14.62
CA ARG A 143 6.48 9.21 -13.23
C ARG A 143 7.33 8.13 -12.58
N PRO A 144 7.92 8.41 -11.41
CA PRO A 144 8.70 7.43 -10.66
C PRO A 144 7.84 6.45 -9.85
N CYS A 145 6.52 6.46 -10.03
CA CYS A 145 5.56 5.70 -9.21
C CYS A 145 5.84 4.18 -9.19
N GLY A 146 6.37 3.62 -10.29
CA GLY A 146 6.76 2.21 -10.32
C GLY A 146 7.82 1.86 -9.27
N LYS A 147 8.77 2.76 -9.00
CA LYS A 147 9.78 2.60 -7.94
C LYS A 147 9.13 2.60 -6.55
N TYR A 148 8.14 3.46 -6.35
CA TYR A 148 7.42 3.55 -5.08
C TYR A 148 6.55 2.32 -4.84
N VAL A 149 5.88 1.82 -5.87
CA VAL A 149 5.14 0.55 -5.84
C VAL A 149 6.06 -0.60 -5.44
N LYS A 150 7.19 -0.72 -6.10
CA LYS A 150 8.19 -1.76 -5.84
C LYS A 150 8.69 -1.74 -4.40
N GLU A 151 9.08 -0.57 -3.90
CA GLU A 151 9.61 -0.42 -2.55
C GLU A 151 8.52 -0.66 -1.49
N ALA A 152 7.34 -0.08 -1.67
CA ALA A 152 6.24 -0.27 -0.72
C ALA A 152 5.81 -1.75 -0.65
N ALA A 153 5.75 -2.44 -1.78
CA ALA A 153 5.45 -3.87 -1.80
C ALA A 153 6.49 -4.69 -1.04
N ARG A 154 7.77 -4.33 -1.15
CA ARG A 154 8.85 -5.00 -0.42
C ARG A 154 8.75 -4.75 1.09
N ILE A 155 8.57 -3.50 1.49
CA ILE A 155 8.38 -3.13 2.90
C ILE A 155 7.17 -3.87 3.48
N ALA A 156 6.04 -3.87 2.78
CA ALA A 156 4.84 -4.58 3.20
C ALA A 156 5.09 -6.08 3.37
N GLY A 157 5.83 -6.71 2.45
CA GLY A 157 6.18 -8.12 2.55
C GLY A 157 6.99 -8.45 3.81
N HIS A 158 7.99 -7.64 4.12
CA HIS A 158 8.78 -7.79 5.35
C HIS A 158 7.93 -7.58 6.61
N MET A 159 7.05 -6.58 6.59
CA MET A 159 6.11 -6.35 7.69
C MET A 159 5.21 -7.56 7.91
N LEU A 160 4.61 -8.10 6.85
CA LEU A 160 3.70 -9.25 6.95
C LEU A 160 4.39 -10.51 7.45
N LYS A 161 5.67 -10.68 7.17
CA LYS A 161 6.50 -11.79 7.69
C LYS A 161 6.98 -11.56 9.14
N GLY A 162 6.66 -10.43 9.75
CA GLY A 162 7.12 -10.11 11.10
C GLY A 162 8.61 -9.74 11.18
N GLU A 163 9.21 -9.32 10.07
CA GLU A 163 10.65 -9.02 9.98
C GLU A 163 10.98 -7.54 10.29
N LEU A 164 9.97 -6.73 10.61
CA LEU A 164 10.13 -5.31 10.98
C LEU A 164 9.92 -5.05 12.48
N GLU A 165 9.67 -6.08 13.27
CA GLU A 165 9.45 -5.97 14.73
C GLU A 165 10.74 -5.69 15.49
#